data_8fa6611038167e6a0636f1f39fa965df
#
_entry.id   8fa6611038167e6a0636f1f39fa965df
#
_cell.length_a   1.000
_cell.length_b   1.000
_cell.length_c   1.000
_cell.angle_alpha   90.00
_cell.angle_beta   90.00
_cell.angle_gamma   90.00
#
_symmetry.space_group_name_H-M   'P 1'
#
loop_
_entity.id
_entity.type
_entity.pdbx_description
1 polymer ?
#
loop_
_entity_poly.entity_id
_entity_poly.type
_entity_poly.pdbx_seq_one_letter_code
_entity_poly.pdbx_strand_id
1 'polypeptide(L)'
;MSARSHSKWNRTLTWMLSAALIVQGGAVVSASDFGSEVSAETTEEAPQTVEMEEEAGSELEFADDASDSTGETTDEGNSEANVEPGEGDDAAEAEDVFADAVDFTSEIQMEEEDTQSDGLYLGDAIEDDSVGQIVDGNVVFHGISEDVSLFVPVYGEKNGSKIAVRDMTWESSDESVVSIFDTDSEEQLQLRSHKTGGAVVTGTYQPTDENGAADGEAMTICFRVFVRGIVLDAGADSVQISLNEDISSQTIGYKLIDGTGETGEAAEPQEVAWSVENPQIAEVDENGNLTAKAPGETTVTLTWGEFTADSKVSVTGKGIRLTPASQSIQQTGATMIFAEAWEDTVKVDNPTLTWSSSDPSVATVDDRGIVSGIGTGKTDIVATWDGVSSEPLQITVTEATDVSVTTRWEDGGTLACRPAQVSLQLMSNGLEYDSIALGTDTEWRHVWVLLDVRDSSGMPITYDVSAEAPSGYTAEVQGNASEGFTVVYRRA
;
A
#
# COMPACT_ATOMS: atom_id res chain seq x y z
N MET A 1 25.07 -8.15 30.27
CA MET A 1 23.80 -8.34 31.00
C MET A 1 22.94 -7.17 30.64
N SER A 2 22.05 -7.35 29.68
CA SER A 2 21.03 -6.36 29.31
C SER A 2 19.77 -7.14 28.96
N ALA A 3 18.77 -7.04 29.80
CA ALA A 3 17.48 -7.68 29.67
C ALA A 3 16.67 -6.96 28.60
N ARG A 4 16.27 -7.70 27.56
CA ARG A 4 15.30 -7.21 26.57
C ARG A 4 13.89 -7.37 27.15
N SER A 5 13.24 -6.24 27.33
CA SER A 5 11.81 -6.11 27.56
C SER A 5 11.06 -6.58 26.31
N HIS A 6 10.36 -7.71 26.37
CA HIS A 6 9.37 -8.08 25.35
C HIS A 6 8.04 -7.41 25.69
N SER A 7 7.53 -6.64 24.71
CA SER A 7 6.29 -5.90 24.79
C SER A 7 5.07 -6.86 24.93
N LYS A 8 4.30 -6.64 25.96
CA LYS A 8 2.97 -7.26 26.18
C LYS A 8 1.91 -6.51 25.35
N TRP A 9 1.89 -6.76 24.06
CA TRP A 9 0.83 -6.24 23.19
C TRP A 9 0.37 -7.37 22.27
N ASN A 10 -0.68 -8.11 22.65
CA ASN A 10 -1.56 -8.84 21.71
C ASN A 10 -2.56 -9.81 22.39
N ARG A 11 -3.00 -9.55 23.63
CA ARG A 11 -3.95 -10.47 24.26
C ARG A 11 -5.25 -9.85 24.79
N THR A 12 -5.59 -8.62 24.39
CA THR A 12 -6.79 -7.95 24.89
C THR A 12 -7.89 -7.75 23.83
N LEU A 13 -7.76 -8.32 22.63
CA LEU A 13 -8.75 -8.06 21.56
C LEU A 13 -9.82 -9.15 21.38
N THR A 14 -9.75 -10.26 22.12
CA THR A 14 -10.67 -11.40 21.88
C THR A 14 -11.94 -11.37 22.76
N TRP A 15 -12.10 -10.41 23.67
CA TRP A 15 -13.24 -10.35 24.60
C TRP A 15 -14.24 -9.21 24.36
N MET A 16 -14.16 -8.45 23.26
CA MET A 16 -15.07 -7.32 22.97
C MET A 16 -16.05 -7.54 21.81
N LEU A 17 -16.28 -8.75 21.35
CA LEU A 17 -17.20 -9.02 20.23
C LEU A 17 -18.58 -9.54 20.65
N SER A 18 -19.00 -9.32 21.90
CA SER A 18 -20.36 -9.65 22.38
C SER A 18 -21.18 -8.44 22.80
N ALA A 19 -20.83 -7.22 22.44
CA ALA A 19 -21.66 -6.04 22.63
C ALA A 19 -22.08 -5.48 21.29
N ALA A 20 -23.36 -5.64 20.94
CA ALA A 20 -23.97 -5.05 19.76
C ALA A 20 -23.80 -3.52 19.77
N LEU A 21 -23.07 -3.00 18.79
CA LEU A 21 -22.94 -1.56 18.56
C LEU A 21 -24.14 -1.11 17.73
N ILE A 22 -25.09 -0.43 18.35
CA ILE A 22 -26.15 0.31 17.63
C ILE A 22 -25.59 1.71 17.36
N VAL A 23 -25.31 2.00 16.09
CA VAL A 23 -24.97 3.36 15.63
C VAL A 23 -26.22 4.00 15.07
N GLN A 24 -26.78 4.96 15.78
CA GLN A 24 -27.65 5.99 15.18
C GLN A 24 -27.03 7.36 15.46
N GLY A 25 -26.66 8.05 14.37
CA GLY A 25 -26.56 9.52 14.29
C GLY A 25 -25.67 10.21 15.33
N GLY A 26 -24.36 10.23 15.13
CA GLY A 26 -23.54 11.41 15.45
C GLY A 26 -23.35 11.81 16.91
N ALA A 27 -23.24 10.89 17.88
CA ALA A 27 -22.69 11.20 19.20
C ALA A 27 -22.14 9.93 19.86
N VAL A 28 -20.88 9.99 20.30
CA VAL A 28 -20.25 8.94 21.09
C VAL A 28 -20.67 9.14 22.55
N VAL A 29 -21.39 8.16 23.10
CA VAL A 29 -21.72 8.13 24.55
C VAL A 29 -20.89 7.03 25.20
N SER A 30 -20.16 7.39 26.24
CA SER A 30 -19.31 6.47 27.01
C SER A 30 -20.16 5.62 27.99
N ALA A 31 -19.71 4.39 28.20
CA ALA A 31 -20.43 3.34 28.94
C ALA A 31 -20.58 3.55 30.47
N SER A 32 -20.43 4.77 30.98
CA SER A 32 -20.51 5.08 32.42
C SER A 32 -21.84 5.68 32.90
N ASP A 33 -22.85 5.87 32.02
CA ASP A 33 -24.08 6.61 32.37
C ASP A 33 -25.36 5.77 32.44
N PHE A 34 -25.29 4.50 32.79
CA PHE A 34 -26.50 3.71 33.09
C PHE A 34 -26.57 3.37 34.57
N GLY A 35 -27.18 4.25 35.28
CA GLY A 35 -27.64 4.03 36.67
C GLY A 35 -29.05 4.58 36.85
N SER A 36 -29.98 3.63 37.04
CA SER A 36 -31.29 3.70 37.70
C SER A 36 -32.38 4.67 37.20
N GLU A 37 -33.58 4.03 37.10
CA GLU A 37 -34.96 4.51 37.12
C GLU A 37 -35.65 4.74 35.77
N VAL A 38 -36.47 3.76 35.38
CA VAL A 38 -37.54 3.91 34.38
C VAL A 38 -38.87 3.60 35.02
N SER A 39 -39.69 4.63 35.18
CA SER A 39 -41.15 4.47 35.40
C SER A 39 -41.82 4.55 34.01
N ALA A 40 -42.74 3.59 33.79
CA ALA A 40 -43.49 3.49 32.55
C ALA A 40 -44.67 4.47 32.53
N GLU A 41 -44.91 5.13 31.39
CA GLU A 41 -46.25 5.57 30.98
C GLU A 41 -46.43 5.35 29.48
N THR A 42 -47.42 4.54 29.17
CA THR A 42 -47.92 4.21 27.81
C THR A 42 -48.91 5.28 27.35
N THR A 43 -48.76 5.76 26.10
CA THR A 43 -49.88 6.27 25.31
C THR A 43 -49.72 5.86 23.85
N GLU A 44 -50.74 5.11 23.40
CA GLU A 44 -51.00 4.71 22.03
C GLU A 44 -51.36 5.91 21.16
N GLU A 45 -50.78 5.99 19.96
CA GLU A 45 -51.43 6.67 18.83
C GLU A 45 -51.10 5.91 17.52
N ALA A 46 -52.15 5.49 16.82
CA ALA A 46 -52.13 4.66 15.63
C ALA A 46 -51.83 5.50 14.35
N PRO A 47 -51.26 4.92 13.30
CA PRO A 47 -50.97 5.65 12.07
C PRO A 47 -52.17 5.74 11.12
N GLN A 48 -52.34 6.92 10.52
CA GLN A 48 -53.34 7.18 9.47
C GLN A 48 -52.79 6.69 8.14
N THR A 49 -53.62 5.92 7.42
CA THR A 49 -53.51 5.53 6.02
C THR A 49 -53.83 6.69 5.13
N VAL A 50 -53.01 6.97 4.15
CA VAL A 50 -53.32 7.84 3.01
C VAL A 50 -53.39 6.95 1.76
N GLU A 51 -54.60 6.82 1.23
CA GLU A 51 -54.94 6.27 -0.08
C GLU A 51 -54.49 7.27 -1.15
N MET A 52 -53.86 6.81 -2.22
CA MET A 52 -53.74 7.55 -3.48
C MET A 52 -54.19 6.69 -4.64
N GLU A 53 -55.09 7.27 -5.40
CA GLU A 53 -55.89 6.73 -6.48
C GLU A 53 -55.02 6.33 -7.71
N GLU A 54 -55.48 5.26 -8.38
CA GLU A 54 -55.11 4.85 -9.73
C GLU A 54 -55.65 5.85 -10.78
N GLU A 55 -54.84 6.21 -11.74
CA GLU A 55 -55.34 6.58 -13.07
C GLU A 55 -54.65 5.75 -14.17
N ALA A 56 -55.52 5.12 -14.95
CA ALA A 56 -55.23 4.24 -16.05
C ALA A 56 -55.09 4.98 -17.41
N GLY A 57 -54.33 4.34 -18.29
CA GLY A 57 -54.56 4.44 -19.75
C GLY A 57 -53.44 5.16 -20.52
N SER A 58 -52.73 4.54 -21.40
CA SER A 58 -53.20 4.09 -22.70
C SER A 58 -52.15 3.25 -23.44
N GLU A 59 -52.65 2.19 -24.04
CA GLU A 59 -52.01 1.37 -25.06
C GLU A 59 -51.64 2.18 -26.32
N LEU A 60 -50.54 1.85 -26.96
CA LEU A 60 -50.38 1.90 -28.40
C LEU A 60 -49.49 0.74 -28.87
N GLU A 61 -50.15 -0.22 -29.51
CA GLU A 61 -49.59 -1.23 -30.42
C GLU A 61 -49.06 -0.56 -31.70
N PHE A 62 -48.13 -1.23 -32.35
CA PHE A 62 -47.99 -1.53 -33.78
C PHE A 62 -46.59 -2.11 -34.00
N ALA A 63 -46.38 -3.22 -34.45
CA ALA A 63 -46.78 -4.13 -35.52
C ALA A 63 -45.52 -4.59 -36.25
N ASP A 64 -45.45 -5.92 -36.42
CA ASP A 64 -44.53 -6.67 -37.23
C ASP A 64 -44.31 -6.13 -38.65
N ASP A 65 -43.12 -6.29 -39.18
CA ASP A 65 -43.00 -6.79 -40.56
C ASP A 65 -41.72 -7.61 -40.74
N ALA A 66 -41.94 -8.82 -41.20
CA ALA A 66 -40.95 -9.81 -41.61
C ALA A 66 -40.80 -9.80 -43.14
N SER A 67 -39.57 -9.97 -43.63
CA SER A 67 -39.32 -10.65 -44.93
C SER A 67 -37.80 -10.94 -45.06
N ASP A 68 -37.41 -12.11 -44.86
CA ASP A 68 -37.04 -13.24 -45.73
C ASP A 68 -36.43 -12.82 -47.09
N SER A 69 -35.19 -13.22 -47.36
CA SER A 69 -34.78 -13.91 -48.59
C SER A 69 -33.34 -14.46 -48.51
N THR A 70 -33.34 -15.73 -48.66
CA THR A 70 -32.35 -16.71 -49.05
C THR A 70 -31.43 -16.33 -50.23
N GLY A 71 -30.19 -16.90 -50.23
CA GLY A 71 -29.36 -16.99 -51.43
C GLY A 71 -27.98 -17.53 -51.21
N GLU A 72 -27.88 -18.84 -51.46
CA GLU A 72 -26.69 -19.69 -51.53
C GLU A 72 -25.65 -19.23 -52.56
N THR A 73 -24.44 -19.61 -52.35
CA THR A 73 -23.51 -20.58 -52.97
C THR A 73 -22.20 -20.03 -53.55
N THR A 74 -21.11 -20.74 -53.14
CA THR A 74 -19.92 -21.27 -53.89
C THR A 74 -18.97 -20.21 -54.48
N ASP A 75 -17.72 -20.33 -54.42
CA ASP A 75 -16.68 -21.31 -54.55
C ASP A 75 -15.36 -20.66 -54.94
N GLU A 76 -14.28 -21.16 -54.44
CA GLU A 76 -12.91 -21.21 -54.93
C GLU A 76 -12.23 -20.03 -55.66
N GLY A 77 -11.03 -19.69 -55.16
CA GLY A 77 -10.04 -18.98 -55.97
C GLY A 77 -8.80 -18.50 -55.21
N ASN A 78 -7.85 -19.40 -55.07
CA ASN A 78 -6.47 -19.16 -54.68
C ASN A 78 -5.80 -18.10 -55.59
N SER A 79 -5.16 -17.05 -54.99
CA SER A 79 -3.93 -16.49 -55.55
C SER A 79 -3.15 -15.68 -54.52
N GLU A 80 -1.93 -16.11 -54.30
CA GLU A 80 -0.86 -15.36 -53.61
C GLU A 80 -0.64 -14.02 -54.28
N ALA A 81 -0.62 -12.96 -53.48
CA ALA A 81 0.03 -11.73 -53.80
C ALA A 81 0.64 -11.09 -52.56
N ASN A 82 1.95 -11.17 -52.55
CA ASN A 82 2.88 -10.47 -51.71
C ASN A 82 2.56 -8.96 -51.73
N VAL A 83 2.23 -8.36 -50.57
CA VAL A 83 2.21 -6.91 -50.36
C VAL A 83 2.94 -6.60 -49.07
N GLU A 84 4.06 -5.93 -49.21
CA GLU A 84 4.81 -5.32 -48.12
C GLU A 84 3.88 -4.43 -47.26
N PRO A 85 4.06 -4.37 -45.95
CA PRO A 85 3.37 -3.40 -45.12
C PRO A 85 4.02 -2.03 -45.27
N GLY A 86 3.25 -1.10 -45.81
CA GLY A 86 3.60 0.33 -45.86
C GLY A 86 3.69 0.86 -44.46
N GLU A 87 4.75 1.58 -44.19
CA GLU A 87 4.95 2.46 -43.08
C GLU A 87 3.78 3.43 -42.95
N GLY A 88 3.13 3.42 -41.82
CA GLY A 88 2.18 4.42 -41.36
C GLY A 88 2.65 4.88 -39.99
N ASP A 89 3.56 5.88 -40.06
CA ASP A 89 3.91 6.73 -38.92
C ASP A 89 2.64 7.40 -38.37
N ASP A 90 2.38 7.18 -37.10
CA ASP A 90 1.77 8.11 -36.16
C ASP A 90 1.94 7.54 -34.73
N ALA A 91 3.21 7.32 -34.32
CA ALA A 91 3.56 7.35 -32.92
C ALA A 91 3.99 8.79 -32.62
N ALA A 92 3.19 9.50 -31.83
CA ALA A 92 3.60 10.76 -31.25
C ALA A 92 4.85 10.48 -30.41
N GLU A 93 6.01 10.89 -30.94
CA GLU A 93 7.25 10.93 -30.21
C GLU A 93 7.03 11.81 -28.98
N ALA A 94 7.15 11.23 -27.78
CA ALA A 94 7.42 11.99 -26.58
C ALA A 94 8.76 12.67 -26.82
N GLU A 95 8.74 13.98 -27.07
CA GLU A 95 9.93 14.78 -27.26
C GLU A 95 10.82 14.61 -26.03
N ASP A 96 11.97 14.01 -26.25
CA ASP A 96 13.07 13.93 -25.31
C ASP A 96 13.40 15.37 -24.88
N VAL A 97 13.14 15.68 -23.59
CA VAL A 97 13.36 17.02 -23.03
C VAL A 97 14.81 17.47 -23.16
N PHE A 98 15.72 16.55 -23.50
CA PHE A 98 17.12 16.80 -23.77
C PHE A 98 17.47 16.93 -25.27
N ALA A 99 16.54 16.67 -26.19
CA ALA A 99 16.83 16.72 -27.64
C ALA A 99 17.02 18.13 -28.20
N ASP A 100 16.58 19.17 -27.49
CA ASP A 100 16.86 20.58 -27.81
C ASP A 100 18.08 21.16 -27.08
N ALA A 101 18.81 20.35 -26.30
CA ALA A 101 20.08 20.78 -25.75
C ALA A 101 21.09 20.77 -26.87
N VAL A 102 21.42 21.97 -27.35
CA VAL A 102 22.53 22.38 -28.21
C VAL A 102 23.57 21.27 -28.39
N ASP A 103 23.84 20.90 -29.66
CA ASP A 103 24.91 19.99 -30.08
C ASP A 103 26.28 20.39 -29.46
N PHE A 104 26.57 19.81 -28.28
CA PHE A 104 27.84 20.01 -27.56
C PHE A 104 28.92 19.04 -28.02
N THR A 105 29.08 18.81 -29.33
CA THR A 105 30.29 18.17 -29.89
C THR A 105 31.43 19.16 -30.10
N SER A 106 31.64 20.13 -29.25
CA SER A 106 32.87 20.88 -29.17
C SER A 106 33.67 20.49 -27.94
N GLU A 107 34.55 19.50 -28.16
CA GLU A 107 35.82 19.23 -27.51
C GLU A 107 36.08 19.98 -26.18
N ILE A 108 35.71 19.37 -25.05
CA ILE A 108 36.45 19.61 -23.81
C ILE A 108 37.73 18.77 -23.94
N GLN A 109 38.76 19.32 -24.54
CA GLN A 109 40.11 18.76 -24.46
C GLN A 109 40.64 19.10 -23.08
N MET A 110 40.67 18.10 -22.18
CA MET A 110 41.52 18.16 -21.01
C MET A 110 42.96 17.88 -21.46
N GLU A 111 43.69 18.91 -21.83
CA GLU A 111 45.15 18.87 -21.95
C GLU A 111 45.74 19.25 -20.59
N GLU A 112 46.35 18.29 -19.90
CA GLU A 112 47.31 18.54 -18.83
C GLU A 112 48.55 19.23 -19.44
N GLU A 113 48.57 20.55 -19.53
CA GLU A 113 49.79 21.34 -19.54
C GLU A 113 49.57 22.67 -18.80
N ASP A 114 50.37 22.85 -17.76
CA ASP A 114 50.56 24.02 -16.90
C ASP A 114 50.95 25.26 -17.72
N THR A 115 50.02 25.79 -18.52
CA THR A 115 50.06 27.12 -19.10
C THR A 115 48.72 27.78 -18.77
N GLN A 116 48.77 28.76 -17.88
CA GLN A 116 47.71 29.68 -17.54
C GLN A 116 47.05 30.23 -18.82
N SER A 117 46.04 29.55 -19.31
CA SER A 117 45.25 29.98 -20.48
C SER A 117 43.99 30.69 -19.99
N ASP A 118 43.65 31.79 -20.66
CA ASP A 118 42.36 32.46 -20.42
C ASP A 118 41.22 31.42 -20.56
N GLY A 119 40.35 31.31 -19.57
CA GLY A 119 39.25 30.33 -19.56
C GLY A 119 38.39 30.41 -18.33
N LEU A 120 37.27 29.71 -18.39
CA LEU A 120 36.37 29.44 -17.26
C LEU A 120 36.34 27.93 -17.01
N TYR A 121 36.46 27.49 -15.76
CA TYR A 121 36.57 26.07 -15.43
C TYR A 121 35.66 25.75 -14.24
N LEU A 122 35.02 24.56 -14.30
CA LEU A 122 34.41 23.91 -13.14
C LEU A 122 35.54 23.30 -12.29
N GLY A 123 35.45 23.42 -10.95
CA GLY A 123 36.40 22.74 -10.06
C GLY A 123 36.23 21.24 -10.06
N ASP A 124 37.26 20.52 -9.62
CA ASP A 124 37.27 19.04 -9.62
C ASP A 124 36.48 18.41 -8.47
N ALA A 125 36.27 19.14 -7.38
CA ALA A 125 35.59 18.61 -6.19
C ALA A 125 34.88 19.74 -5.41
N ILE A 126 33.83 19.35 -4.69
CA ILE A 126 33.10 20.19 -3.75
C ILE A 126 33.68 19.95 -2.35
N GLU A 127 33.95 21.00 -1.58
CA GLU A 127 34.57 20.91 -0.25
C GLU A 127 33.63 20.25 0.79
N ASP A 128 32.33 20.57 0.72
CA ASP A 128 31.29 19.94 1.56
C ASP A 128 30.40 19.08 0.68
N ASP A 129 30.66 17.79 0.68
CA ASP A 129 29.97 16.78 -0.11
C ASP A 129 28.66 16.27 0.54
N SER A 130 28.22 16.88 1.64
CA SER A 130 26.99 16.46 2.34
C SER A 130 25.70 16.62 1.52
N VAL A 131 25.67 17.57 0.58
CA VAL A 131 24.51 17.90 -0.26
C VAL A 131 24.67 17.39 -1.69
N GLY A 132 25.92 17.30 -2.20
CA GLY A 132 26.20 16.90 -3.54
C GLY A 132 27.70 16.82 -3.82
N GLN A 133 28.04 16.38 -5.03
CA GLN A 133 29.44 16.17 -5.46
C GLN A 133 29.62 16.46 -6.95
N ILE A 134 30.86 16.43 -7.43
CA ILE A 134 31.15 16.42 -8.88
C ILE A 134 31.49 14.99 -9.29
N VAL A 135 30.80 14.47 -10.28
CA VAL A 135 30.96 13.12 -10.84
C VAL A 135 31.05 13.25 -12.36
N ASP A 136 32.15 12.77 -12.96
CA ASP A 136 32.36 12.78 -14.41
C ASP A 136 32.14 14.17 -15.05
N GLY A 137 32.55 15.24 -14.34
CA GLY A 137 32.39 16.63 -14.78
C GLY A 137 30.96 17.19 -14.63
N ASN A 138 30.04 16.44 -14.05
CA ASN A 138 28.69 16.87 -13.73
C ASN A 138 28.59 17.22 -12.24
N VAL A 139 27.80 18.23 -11.92
CA VAL A 139 27.42 18.54 -10.54
C VAL A 139 26.21 17.66 -10.18
N VAL A 140 26.31 16.90 -9.10
CA VAL A 140 25.27 15.93 -8.71
C VAL A 140 24.83 16.20 -7.28
N PHE A 141 23.58 16.63 -7.10
CA PHE A 141 22.94 16.67 -5.79
C PHE A 141 22.58 15.26 -5.32
N HIS A 142 22.79 14.98 -4.06
CA HIS A 142 22.41 13.69 -3.45
C HIS A 142 20.90 13.48 -3.37
N GLY A 143 20.11 14.54 -3.56
CA GLY A 143 18.65 14.57 -3.57
C GLY A 143 18.15 16.01 -3.57
N ILE A 144 16.86 16.20 -3.35
CA ILE A 144 16.25 17.53 -3.24
C ILE A 144 16.72 18.19 -1.93
N SER A 145 17.19 19.44 -2.03
CA SER A 145 17.67 20.24 -0.90
C SER A 145 17.30 21.71 -1.10
N GLU A 146 16.08 22.08 -0.67
CA GLU A 146 15.57 23.45 -0.82
C GLU A 146 16.18 24.43 0.18
N ASP A 147 16.53 23.95 1.38
CA ASP A 147 17.01 24.78 2.50
C ASP A 147 18.54 24.93 2.54
N VAL A 148 19.27 24.06 1.82
CA VAL A 148 20.74 24.04 1.84
C VAL A 148 21.28 24.22 0.42
N SER A 149 22.19 25.18 0.25
CA SER A 149 22.84 25.42 -1.03
C SER A 149 24.06 24.52 -1.20
N LEU A 150 24.27 24.03 -2.44
CA LEU A 150 25.49 23.39 -2.87
C LEU A 150 26.47 24.46 -3.35
N PHE A 151 27.68 24.46 -2.82
CA PHE A 151 28.75 25.40 -3.19
C PHE A 151 29.61 24.78 -4.27
N VAL A 152 29.38 25.20 -5.51
CA VAL A 152 30.07 24.69 -6.69
C VAL A 152 31.27 25.58 -7.01
N PRO A 153 32.52 25.08 -6.97
CA PRO A 153 33.71 25.88 -7.27
C PRO A 153 33.79 26.16 -8.78
N VAL A 154 33.93 27.43 -9.13
CA VAL A 154 34.11 27.91 -10.50
C VAL A 154 35.29 28.87 -10.52
N TYR A 155 36.20 28.61 -11.43
CA TYR A 155 37.41 29.41 -11.61
C TYR A 155 37.41 30.07 -12.97
N GLY A 156 37.88 31.30 -13.03
CA GLY A 156 38.03 32.01 -14.26
C GLY A 156 39.31 32.84 -14.28
N GLU A 157 39.96 32.92 -15.43
CA GLU A 157 41.13 33.75 -15.66
C GLU A 157 41.07 34.40 -17.04
N LYS A 158 41.44 35.69 -17.12
CA LYS A 158 41.61 36.41 -18.37
C LYS A 158 42.83 37.36 -18.28
N ASN A 159 43.79 37.22 -19.17
CA ASN A 159 45.00 38.01 -19.20
C ASN A 159 45.76 38.05 -17.87
N GLY A 160 45.79 36.93 -17.13
CA GLY A 160 46.41 36.85 -15.82
C GLY A 160 45.62 37.47 -14.69
N SER A 161 44.37 37.87 -14.92
CA SER A 161 43.46 38.41 -13.91
C SER A 161 42.32 37.39 -13.62
N LYS A 162 42.08 37.10 -12.34
CA LYS A 162 40.97 36.23 -11.93
C LYS A 162 39.61 36.85 -12.30
N ILE A 163 38.71 36.03 -12.80
CA ILE A 163 37.28 36.36 -12.99
C ILE A 163 36.50 35.79 -11.80
N ALA A 164 35.79 36.64 -11.08
CA ALA A 164 34.99 36.21 -9.95
C ALA A 164 33.59 35.73 -10.42
N VAL A 165 32.99 34.79 -9.71
CA VAL A 165 31.62 34.29 -9.95
C VAL A 165 30.62 35.46 -9.98
N ARG A 166 30.80 36.48 -9.10
CA ARG A 166 29.93 37.65 -9.05
C ARG A 166 30.04 38.59 -10.28
N ASP A 167 31.10 38.45 -11.08
CA ASP A 167 31.30 39.28 -12.27
C ASP A 167 30.72 38.62 -13.54
N MET A 168 30.03 37.46 -13.34
CA MET A 168 29.40 36.67 -14.39
C MET A 168 27.85 36.76 -14.29
N THR A 169 27.19 36.54 -15.40
CA THR A 169 25.75 36.30 -15.45
C THR A 169 25.51 34.80 -15.50
N TRP A 170 24.53 34.32 -14.70
CA TRP A 170 24.26 32.92 -14.55
C TRP A 170 22.81 32.59 -14.92
N GLU A 171 22.60 31.48 -15.60
CA GLU A 171 21.28 30.98 -16.01
C GLU A 171 21.19 29.47 -15.79
N SER A 172 20.03 29.01 -15.35
CA SER A 172 19.67 27.59 -15.33
C SER A 172 18.68 27.31 -16.45
N SER A 173 18.87 26.23 -17.19
CA SER A 173 17.92 25.81 -18.24
C SER A 173 16.58 25.36 -17.65
N ASP A 174 16.56 24.90 -16.39
CA ASP A 174 15.35 24.53 -15.66
C ASP A 174 15.47 24.93 -14.18
N GLU A 175 14.91 26.09 -13.82
CA GLU A 175 14.87 26.57 -12.45
C GLU A 175 13.94 25.75 -11.54
N SER A 176 13.04 24.94 -12.10
CA SER A 176 12.20 24.02 -11.33
C SER A 176 12.99 22.80 -10.83
N VAL A 177 14.09 22.46 -11.48
CA VAL A 177 15.03 21.41 -11.07
C VAL A 177 16.12 21.99 -10.20
N VAL A 178 16.83 22.99 -10.71
CA VAL A 178 17.96 23.65 -10.02
C VAL A 178 17.90 25.15 -10.22
N SER A 179 17.88 25.92 -9.16
CA SER A 179 17.97 27.37 -9.19
C SER A 179 19.35 27.87 -8.73
N ILE A 180 19.71 29.04 -9.24
CA ILE A 180 20.89 29.77 -8.81
C ILE A 180 20.47 30.61 -7.60
N PHE A 181 21.09 30.32 -6.43
CA PHE A 181 20.70 30.92 -5.18
C PHE A 181 21.49 32.19 -4.84
N ASP A 182 22.81 32.14 -5.02
CA ASP A 182 23.70 33.26 -4.73
C ASP A 182 24.92 33.24 -5.65
N THR A 183 25.32 34.42 -6.11
CA THR A 183 26.47 34.63 -6.99
C THR A 183 27.49 35.66 -6.41
N ASP A 184 27.30 36.10 -5.18
CA ASP A 184 28.15 37.17 -4.58
C ASP A 184 29.56 36.71 -4.20
N SER A 185 29.92 35.48 -4.50
CA SER A 185 31.23 34.88 -4.21
C SER A 185 32.29 35.21 -5.28
N GLU A 186 33.55 35.02 -4.91
CA GLU A 186 34.68 35.08 -5.88
C GLU A 186 34.89 33.76 -6.63
N GLU A 187 34.70 32.59 -5.95
CA GLU A 187 35.09 31.29 -6.46
C GLU A 187 34.01 30.22 -6.35
N GLN A 188 32.84 30.55 -5.79
CA GLN A 188 31.78 29.56 -5.53
C GLN A 188 30.42 30.05 -6.03
N LEU A 189 29.78 29.25 -6.89
CA LEU A 189 28.41 29.42 -7.29
C LEU A 189 27.50 28.63 -6.32
N GLN A 190 26.44 29.24 -5.80
CA GLN A 190 25.51 28.58 -4.91
C GLN A 190 24.26 28.14 -5.67
N LEU A 191 24.01 26.85 -5.66
CA LEU A 191 22.85 26.20 -6.31
C LEU A 191 21.95 25.58 -5.28
N ARG A 192 20.64 25.50 -5.60
CA ARG A 192 19.62 24.77 -4.83
C ARG A 192 18.84 23.84 -5.73
N SER A 193 18.58 22.64 -5.24
CA SER A 193 17.75 21.64 -5.93
C SER A 193 16.30 21.67 -5.44
N HIS A 194 15.35 21.54 -6.35
CA HIS A 194 13.90 21.59 -6.08
C HIS A 194 13.14 20.36 -6.54
N LYS A 195 13.64 19.69 -7.59
CA LYS A 195 13.01 18.53 -8.19
C LYS A 195 14.08 17.58 -8.73
N THR A 196 13.81 16.28 -8.70
CA THR A 196 14.64 15.26 -9.38
C THR A 196 14.67 15.51 -10.87
N GLY A 197 15.84 15.42 -11.48
CA GLY A 197 16.03 15.65 -12.92
C GLY A 197 17.38 16.24 -13.22
N GLY A 198 17.51 16.83 -14.40
CA GLY A 198 18.73 17.48 -14.86
C GLY A 198 18.47 18.90 -15.37
N ALA A 199 19.46 19.76 -15.21
CA ALA A 199 19.50 21.11 -15.76
C ALA A 199 20.91 21.43 -16.28
N VAL A 200 21.01 22.38 -17.19
CA VAL A 200 22.28 22.96 -17.61
C VAL A 200 22.43 24.33 -16.98
N VAL A 201 23.53 24.52 -16.28
CA VAL A 201 23.89 25.84 -15.73
C VAL A 201 24.91 26.49 -16.63
N THR A 202 24.61 27.70 -17.04
CA THR A 202 25.48 28.51 -17.95
C THR A 202 25.91 29.78 -17.23
N GLY A 203 27.22 29.99 -17.18
CA GLY A 203 27.85 31.23 -16.71
C GLY A 203 28.48 31.99 -17.84
N THR A 204 28.23 33.29 -17.96
CA THR A 204 28.79 34.17 -19.00
C THR A 204 29.52 35.35 -18.37
N TYR A 205 30.77 35.50 -18.72
CA TYR A 205 31.58 36.68 -18.39
C TYR A 205 31.71 37.55 -19.63
N GLN A 206 31.29 38.82 -19.53
CA GLN A 206 31.47 39.82 -20.59
C GLN A 206 32.51 40.83 -20.13
N PRO A 207 33.72 40.85 -20.75
CA PRO A 207 34.68 41.91 -20.48
C PRO A 207 34.09 43.28 -20.80
N THR A 208 34.38 44.28 -19.96
CA THR A 208 33.91 45.66 -20.15
C THR A 208 35.09 46.67 -20.08
N ASP A 209 34.95 47.76 -20.79
CA ASP A 209 35.87 48.90 -20.72
C ASP A 209 35.64 49.73 -19.43
N GLU A 210 36.45 50.77 -19.24
CA GLU A 210 36.36 51.71 -18.10
C GLU A 210 34.99 52.40 -18.00
N ASN A 211 34.19 52.41 -19.06
CA ASN A 211 32.86 53.00 -19.13
C ASN A 211 31.73 51.97 -18.97
N GLY A 212 32.05 50.67 -18.78
CA GLY A 212 31.11 49.60 -18.69
C GLY A 212 30.56 49.10 -20.03
N ALA A 213 31.15 49.48 -21.17
CA ALA A 213 30.78 48.96 -22.48
C ALA A 213 31.52 47.64 -22.74
N ALA A 214 30.90 46.70 -23.47
CA ALA A 214 31.52 45.42 -23.82
C ALA A 214 32.86 45.66 -24.57
N ASP A 215 33.96 45.08 -24.08
CA ASP A 215 35.32 45.18 -24.59
C ASP A 215 35.96 43.78 -24.72
N GLY A 216 35.65 43.09 -25.81
CA GLY A 216 36.16 41.78 -26.15
C GLY A 216 35.05 40.71 -26.27
N GLU A 217 35.47 39.50 -26.57
CA GLU A 217 34.55 38.37 -26.68
C GLU A 217 34.12 37.89 -25.31
N ALA A 218 32.83 37.50 -25.20
CA ALA A 218 32.30 36.87 -24.01
C ALA A 218 32.92 35.48 -23.81
N MET A 219 33.15 35.11 -22.55
CA MET A 219 33.57 33.76 -22.17
C MET A 219 32.41 33.06 -21.52
N THR A 220 32.17 31.81 -21.87
CA THR A 220 31.03 31.04 -21.38
C THR A 220 31.49 29.70 -20.80
N ILE A 221 30.94 29.30 -19.68
CA ILE A 221 31.05 27.97 -19.10
C ILE A 221 29.65 27.35 -19.03
N CYS A 222 29.56 26.08 -19.42
CA CYS A 222 28.34 25.30 -19.25
C CYS A 222 28.67 23.98 -18.57
N PHE A 223 27.87 23.60 -17.60
CA PHE A 223 27.99 22.29 -16.97
C PHE A 223 26.59 21.73 -16.63
N ARG A 224 26.49 20.41 -16.62
CA ARG A 224 25.27 19.73 -16.26
C ARG A 224 25.14 19.63 -14.74
N VAL A 225 23.91 19.77 -14.27
CA VAL A 225 23.56 19.60 -12.86
C VAL A 225 22.45 18.58 -12.78
N PHE A 226 22.64 17.54 -12.00
CA PHE A 226 21.66 16.49 -11.79
C PHE A 226 21.22 16.46 -10.32
N VAL A 227 19.94 16.22 -10.10
CA VAL A 227 19.34 15.95 -8.77
C VAL A 227 18.94 14.50 -8.74
N ARG A 228 19.62 13.69 -7.92
CA ARG A 228 19.37 12.25 -7.80
C ARG A 228 17.96 11.95 -7.33
N GLY A 229 17.40 10.86 -7.83
CA GLY A 229 16.08 10.38 -7.43
C GLY A 229 15.37 9.66 -8.57
N ILE A 230 14.05 9.58 -8.45
CA ILE A 230 13.15 8.92 -9.39
C ILE A 230 12.36 9.98 -10.15
N VAL A 231 12.28 9.84 -11.47
CA VAL A 231 11.39 10.63 -12.33
C VAL A 231 10.38 9.68 -12.93
N LEU A 232 9.10 9.90 -12.70
CA LEU A 232 8.03 9.19 -13.39
C LEU A 232 7.87 9.75 -14.81
N ASP A 233 7.55 8.90 -15.77
CA ASP A 233 7.26 9.32 -17.15
C ASP A 233 6.04 10.27 -17.17
N ALA A 234 5.92 11.04 -18.25
CA ALA A 234 4.83 12.00 -18.39
C ALA A 234 3.45 11.35 -18.23
N GLY A 235 2.67 11.83 -17.28
CA GLY A 235 1.34 11.30 -16.95
C GLY A 235 1.34 10.08 -16.03
N ALA A 236 2.51 9.52 -15.67
CA ALA A 236 2.60 8.39 -14.76
C ALA A 236 2.45 8.78 -13.27
N ASP A 237 2.43 10.07 -12.95
CA ASP A 237 2.10 10.62 -11.63
C ASP A 237 0.61 10.50 -11.27
N SER A 238 -0.26 10.33 -12.29
CA SER A 238 -1.71 10.15 -12.13
C SER A 238 -2.28 9.25 -13.22
N VAL A 239 -2.60 8.01 -12.86
CA VAL A 239 -3.06 6.95 -13.76
C VAL A 239 -4.55 6.72 -13.56
N GLN A 240 -5.32 6.66 -14.66
CA GLN A 240 -6.74 6.25 -14.65
C GLN A 240 -6.91 4.95 -15.42
N ILE A 241 -7.57 3.97 -14.81
CA ILE A 241 -7.89 2.68 -15.41
C ILE A 241 -9.39 2.42 -15.28
N SER A 242 -10.04 1.96 -16.37
CA SER A 242 -11.45 1.58 -16.34
C SER A 242 -11.61 0.06 -16.33
N LEU A 243 -12.37 -0.46 -15.37
CA LEU A 243 -12.72 -1.90 -15.30
C LEU A 243 -13.67 -2.35 -16.41
N ASN A 244 -14.34 -1.40 -17.09
CA ASN A 244 -15.32 -1.69 -18.15
C ASN A 244 -14.68 -1.74 -19.55
N GLU A 245 -13.37 -1.49 -19.65
CA GLU A 245 -12.63 -1.51 -20.91
C GLU A 245 -11.77 -2.78 -21.02
N ASP A 246 -11.41 -3.15 -22.24
CA ASP A 246 -10.56 -4.33 -22.50
C ASP A 246 -9.14 -4.18 -21.91
N ILE A 247 -8.74 -2.97 -21.49
CA ILE A 247 -7.45 -2.63 -20.91
C ILE A 247 -7.64 -2.37 -19.41
N SER A 248 -7.51 -3.42 -18.60
CA SER A 248 -7.50 -3.33 -17.14
C SER A 248 -6.10 -3.19 -16.54
N SER A 249 -5.07 -2.97 -17.37
CA SER A 249 -3.67 -2.86 -16.95
C SER A 249 -2.94 -1.74 -17.69
N GLN A 250 -2.01 -1.09 -17.01
CA GLN A 250 -1.15 -0.04 -17.55
C GLN A 250 0.22 -0.11 -16.89
N THR A 251 1.30 0.16 -17.64
CA THR A 251 2.65 0.22 -17.07
C THR A 251 2.96 1.64 -16.61
N ILE A 252 3.51 1.75 -15.40
CA ILE A 252 4.05 3.01 -14.86
C ILE A 252 5.51 3.08 -15.30
N GLY A 253 5.81 3.95 -16.25
CA GLY A 253 7.18 4.20 -16.70
C GLY A 253 7.92 5.14 -15.74
N TYR A 254 9.25 4.96 -15.64
CA TYR A 254 10.10 5.76 -14.79
C TYR A 254 11.55 5.78 -15.27
N LYS A 255 12.31 6.76 -14.79
CA LYS A 255 13.76 6.90 -14.96
C LYS A 255 14.40 7.08 -13.58
N LEU A 256 15.61 6.55 -13.42
CA LEU A 256 16.43 6.73 -12.23
C LEU A 256 17.57 7.69 -12.56
N ILE A 257 17.63 8.80 -11.87
CA ILE A 257 18.69 9.80 -12.02
C ILE A 257 19.75 9.54 -10.94
N ASP A 258 20.91 9.04 -11.35
CA ASP A 258 22.06 8.82 -10.45
C ASP A 258 23.16 9.87 -10.65
N GLY A 259 23.07 10.67 -11.72
CA GLY A 259 23.98 11.77 -12.07
C GLY A 259 25.16 11.33 -12.92
N THR A 260 25.20 10.09 -13.41
CA THR A 260 26.27 9.59 -14.27
C THR A 260 25.98 9.83 -15.75
N GLY A 261 27.04 9.91 -16.55
CA GLY A 261 26.95 10.06 -18.01
C GLY A 261 26.34 11.40 -18.46
N GLU A 262 25.87 11.44 -19.69
CA GLU A 262 25.37 12.68 -20.32
C GLU A 262 23.95 13.02 -19.96
N THR A 263 23.10 12.01 -19.73
CA THR A 263 21.69 12.16 -19.38
C THR A 263 21.47 12.19 -17.87
N GLY A 264 22.47 11.76 -17.07
CA GLY A 264 22.35 11.59 -15.63
C GLY A 264 21.50 10.38 -15.22
N GLU A 265 21.00 9.60 -16.19
CA GLU A 265 20.24 8.38 -15.93
C GLU A 265 21.19 7.23 -15.57
N ALA A 266 20.75 6.36 -14.66
CA ALA A 266 21.52 5.17 -14.28
C ALA A 266 21.73 4.25 -15.49
N ALA A 267 23.01 4.00 -15.84
CA ALA A 267 23.38 3.24 -17.04
C ALA A 267 23.09 1.74 -16.93
N GLU A 268 23.05 1.22 -15.70
CA GLU A 268 22.80 -0.20 -15.41
C GLU A 268 21.46 -0.37 -14.70
N PRO A 269 20.75 -1.52 -14.91
CA PRO A 269 19.51 -1.79 -14.20
C PRO A 269 19.73 -1.75 -12.68
N GLN A 270 18.91 -0.97 -12.00
CA GLN A 270 18.94 -0.82 -10.55
C GLN A 270 17.82 -1.65 -9.92
N GLU A 271 18.05 -2.13 -8.70
CA GLU A 271 17.02 -2.80 -7.91
C GLU A 271 16.02 -1.75 -7.39
N VAL A 272 14.77 -1.89 -7.79
CA VAL A 272 13.65 -1.05 -7.36
C VAL A 272 12.58 -1.90 -6.70
N ALA A 273 11.79 -1.29 -5.83
CA ALA A 273 10.68 -1.95 -5.16
C ALA A 273 9.38 -1.19 -5.42
N TRP A 274 8.34 -1.93 -5.80
CA TRP A 274 7.00 -1.41 -6.00
C TRP A 274 6.10 -1.78 -4.83
N SER A 275 5.24 -0.88 -4.43
CA SER A 275 4.19 -1.11 -3.44
C SER A 275 2.91 -0.37 -3.79
N VAL A 276 1.78 -0.87 -3.30
CA VAL A 276 0.48 -0.24 -3.45
C VAL A 276 -0.18 -0.09 -2.08
N GLU A 277 -0.74 1.09 -1.82
CA GLU A 277 -1.37 1.41 -0.53
C GLU A 277 -2.60 0.52 -0.28
N ASN A 278 -3.45 0.33 -1.30
CA ASN A 278 -4.62 -0.54 -1.20
C ASN A 278 -4.63 -1.63 -2.29
N PRO A 279 -4.15 -2.85 -1.96
CA PRO A 279 -4.08 -3.97 -2.92
C PRO A 279 -5.45 -4.55 -3.32
N GLN A 280 -6.54 -4.09 -2.72
CA GLN A 280 -7.90 -4.43 -3.15
C GLN A 280 -8.39 -3.56 -4.31
N ILE A 281 -7.76 -2.41 -4.57
CA ILE A 281 -8.10 -1.52 -5.68
C ILE A 281 -7.25 -1.83 -6.90
N ALA A 282 -5.95 -2.01 -6.72
CA ALA A 282 -5.01 -2.34 -7.78
C ALA A 282 -3.83 -3.16 -7.25
N GLU A 283 -3.15 -3.85 -8.15
CA GLU A 283 -1.86 -4.50 -7.92
C GLU A 283 -0.82 -3.95 -8.87
N VAL A 284 0.44 -3.94 -8.45
CA VAL A 284 1.59 -3.61 -9.29
C VAL A 284 2.60 -4.75 -9.23
N ASP A 285 3.16 -5.15 -10.39
CA ASP A 285 4.20 -6.16 -10.46
C ASP A 285 5.62 -5.55 -10.36
N GLU A 286 6.65 -6.39 -10.39
CA GLU A 286 8.06 -5.99 -10.32
C GLU A 286 8.53 -5.12 -11.51
N ASN A 287 7.76 -5.10 -12.60
CA ASN A 287 8.04 -4.32 -13.81
C ASN A 287 7.24 -3.02 -13.88
N GLY A 288 6.46 -2.70 -12.84
CA GLY A 288 5.60 -1.52 -12.80
C GLY A 288 4.29 -1.70 -13.57
N ASN A 289 3.91 -2.94 -13.95
CA ASN A 289 2.61 -3.17 -14.57
C ASN A 289 1.52 -3.14 -13.51
N LEU A 290 0.68 -2.16 -13.62
CA LEU A 290 -0.46 -1.92 -12.76
C LEU A 290 -1.69 -2.64 -13.30
N THR A 291 -2.36 -3.43 -12.46
CA THR A 291 -3.61 -4.13 -12.79
C THR A 291 -4.73 -3.66 -11.86
N ALA A 292 -5.82 -3.18 -12.45
CA ALA A 292 -7.00 -2.78 -11.70
C ALA A 292 -7.81 -3.98 -11.21
N LYS A 293 -8.30 -3.93 -9.96
CA LYS A 293 -9.10 -4.98 -9.31
C LYS A 293 -10.50 -4.52 -8.94
N ALA A 294 -10.62 -3.34 -8.34
CA ALA A 294 -11.91 -2.78 -7.91
C ALA A 294 -11.90 -1.27 -8.03
N PRO A 295 -13.06 -0.62 -8.20
CA PRO A 295 -13.14 0.83 -8.28
C PRO A 295 -12.66 1.52 -6.99
N GLY A 296 -12.08 2.69 -7.16
CA GLY A 296 -11.60 3.52 -6.05
C GLY A 296 -10.29 4.21 -6.37
N GLU A 297 -9.70 4.83 -5.36
CA GLU A 297 -8.42 5.54 -5.45
C GLU A 297 -7.38 4.86 -4.56
N THR A 298 -6.15 4.79 -5.04
CA THR A 298 -4.99 4.27 -4.29
C THR A 298 -3.73 4.96 -4.75
N THR A 299 -2.63 4.77 -4.02
CA THR A 299 -1.31 5.26 -4.38
C THR A 299 -0.39 4.07 -4.65
N VAL A 300 0.35 4.14 -5.73
CA VAL A 300 1.46 3.22 -6.03
C VAL A 300 2.76 3.97 -5.78
N THR A 301 3.64 3.37 -4.99
CA THR A 301 4.94 3.94 -4.63
C THR A 301 6.06 3.10 -5.23
N LEU A 302 6.94 3.74 -5.98
CA LEU A 302 8.22 3.20 -6.42
C LEU A 302 9.32 3.64 -5.45
N THR A 303 10.18 2.72 -5.06
CA THR A 303 11.30 2.96 -4.14
C THR A 303 12.63 2.55 -4.77
N TRP A 304 13.63 3.42 -4.68
CA TRP A 304 15.01 3.16 -5.09
C TRP A 304 15.97 3.68 -4.02
N GLY A 305 16.57 2.77 -3.24
CA GLY A 305 17.37 3.16 -2.07
C GLY A 305 16.56 3.99 -1.09
N GLU A 306 16.94 5.26 -0.91
CA GLU A 306 16.22 6.23 -0.04
C GLU A 306 15.17 7.07 -0.79
N PHE A 307 15.11 6.96 -2.12
CA PHE A 307 14.21 7.75 -2.96
C PHE A 307 12.89 7.05 -3.15
N THR A 308 11.81 7.84 -3.19
CA THR A 308 10.46 7.37 -3.49
C THR A 308 9.79 8.28 -4.51
N ALA A 309 8.92 7.67 -5.33
CA ALA A 309 8.03 8.41 -6.22
C ALA A 309 6.62 7.78 -6.17
N ASP A 310 5.62 8.63 -6.08
CA ASP A 310 4.23 8.21 -5.93
C ASP A 310 3.44 8.48 -7.22
N SER A 311 2.66 7.47 -7.62
CA SER A 311 1.66 7.56 -8.68
C SER A 311 0.27 7.43 -8.06
N LYS A 312 -0.59 8.41 -8.30
CA LYS A 312 -2.01 8.34 -7.91
C LYS A 312 -2.77 7.50 -8.92
N VAL A 313 -3.47 6.49 -8.43
CA VAL A 313 -4.23 5.57 -9.27
C VAL A 313 -5.72 5.72 -8.97
N SER A 314 -6.50 6.00 -10.01
CA SER A 314 -7.96 6.03 -9.96
C SER A 314 -8.52 4.92 -10.84
N VAL A 315 -9.21 3.97 -10.21
CA VAL A 315 -9.90 2.88 -10.91
C VAL A 315 -11.38 3.23 -11.00
N THR A 316 -11.91 3.31 -12.22
CA THR A 316 -13.31 3.62 -12.52
C THR A 316 -14.06 2.38 -13.00
N GLY A 317 -15.40 2.47 -13.06
CA GLY A 317 -16.29 1.40 -13.46
C GLY A 317 -17.12 0.85 -12.30
N LYS A 318 -17.89 -0.20 -12.56
CA LYS A 318 -18.66 -0.90 -11.52
C LYS A 318 -17.83 -2.00 -10.89
N GLY A 319 -17.87 -2.11 -9.57
CA GLY A 319 -17.16 -3.17 -8.87
C GLY A 319 -17.56 -3.29 -7.40
N ILE A 320 -17.09 -4.38 -6.79
CA ILE A 320 -17.32 -4.68 -5.38
C ILE A 320 -15.98 -4.92 -4.73
N ARG A 321 -15.74 -4.26 -3.61
CA ARG A 321 -14.58 -4.46 -2.77
C ARG A 321 -14.96 -5.24 -1.52
N LEU A 322 -14.22 -6.32 -1.25
CA LEU A 322 -14.43 -7.16 -0.08
C LEU A 322 -13.33 -6.95 0.95
N THR A 323 -13.72 -6.72 2.21
CA THR A 323 -12.79 -6.59 3.33
C THR A 323 -13.20 -7.56 4.42
N PRO A 324 -12.45 -8.64 4.68
CA PRO A 324 -12.77 -9.60 5.72
C PRO A 324 -12.29 -9.10 7.08
N ALA A 325 -13.05 -9.39 8.14
CA ALA A 325 -12.56 -9.23 9.50
C ALA A 325 -11.42 -10.23 9.82
N SER A 326 -11.48 -11.42 9.21
CA SER A 326 -10.40 -12.43 9.22
C SER A 326 -10.50 -13.30 7.97
N GLN A 327 -9.37 -13.63 7.35
CA GLN A 327 -9.28 -14.61 6.26
C GLN A 327 -9.03 -16.05 6.75
N SER A 328 -8.77 -16.24 8.05
CA SER A 328 -8.63 -17.55 8.66
C SER A 328 -9.62 -17.66 9.81
N ILE A 329 -10.43 -18.72 9.77
CA ILE A 329 -11.39 -19.08 10.80
C ILE A 329 -11.23 -20.54 11.15
N GLN A 330 -11.62 -20.89 12.35
CA GLN A 330 -11.66 -22.29 12.78
C GLN A 330 -12.96 -22.97 12.32
N GLN A 331 -12.92 -24.28 12.20
CA GLN A 331 -14.13 -25.07 11.98
C GLN A 331 -15.17 -24.75 13.09
N THR A 332 -16.42 -24.54 12.71
CA THR A 332 -17.52 -24.02 13.56
C THR A 332 -17.41 -22.55 13.98
N GLY A 333 -16.29 -21.88 13.65
CA GLY A 333 -16.14 -20.43 13.81
C GLY A 333 -16.78 -19.64 12.67
N ALA A 334 -16.81 -18.31 12.82
CA ALA A 334 -17.35 -17.42 11.81
C ALA A 334 -16.53 -16.13 11.69
N THR A 335 -16.59 -15.51 10.51
CA THR A 335 -16.05 -14.16 10.23
C THR A 335 -17.06 -13.36 9.44
N MET A 336 -16.93 -12.05 9.48
CA MET A 336 -17.72 -11.14 8.65
C MET A 336 -16.89 -10.61 7.50
N ILE A 337 -17.46 -10.58 6.31
CA ILE A 337 -16.92 -9.89 5.15
C ILE A 337 -17.74 -8.62 4.94
N PHE A 338 -17.07 -7.48 4.99
CA PHE A 338 -17.65 -6.21 4.60
C PHE A 338 -17.53 -6.06 3.09
N ALA A 339 -18.64 -5.73 2.42
CA ALA A 339 -18.64 -5.49 0.98
C ALA A 339 -19.08 -4.06 0.70
N GLU A 340 -18.35 -3.40 -0.17
CA GLU A 340 -18.63 -2.07 -0.67
C GLU A 340 -18.79 -2.12 -2.18
N ALA A 341 -19.97 -1.76 -2.67
CA ALA A 341 -20.20 -1.59 -4.10
C ALA A 341 -19.86 -0.15 -4.53
N TRP A 342 -19.27 -0.02 -5.69
CA TRP A 342 -18.80 1.24 -6.23
C TRP A 342 -19.22 1.37 -7.70
N GLU A 343 -19.59 2.58 -8.09
CA GLU A 343 -19.78 2.98 -9.49
C GLU A 343 -18.83 4.15 -9.74
N ASP A 344 -17.81 3.92 -10.54
CA ASP A 344 -16.63 4.77 -10.67
C ASP A 344 -15.97 5.02 -9.30
N THR A 345 -15.75 6.26 -8.91
CA THR A 345 -15.17 6.62 -7.60
C THR A 345 -16.22 6.85 -6.52
N VAL A 346 -17.51 6.58 -6.82
CA VAL A 346 -18.63 6.84 -5.90
C VAL A 346 -19.10 5.54 -5.27
N LYS A 347 -19.10 5.51 -3.94
CA LYS A 347 -19.64 4.38 -3.16
C LYS A 347 -21.16 4.36 -3.26
N VAL A 348 -21.73 3.20 -3.55
CA VAL A 348 -23.17 2.97 -3.62
C VAL A 348 -23.73 2.70 -2.24
N ASP A 349 -24.75 3.44 -1.84
CA ASP A 349 -25.40 3.26 -0.55
C ASP A 349 -26.36 2.04 -0.58
N ASN A 350 -26.22 1.15 0.41
CA ASN A 350 -27.08 -0.02 0.63
C ASN A 350 -27.29 -0.91 -0.61
N PRO A 351 -26.23 -1.39 -1.27
CA PRO A 351 -26.37 -2.26 -2.43
C PRO A 351 -27.02 -3.60 -2.04
N THR A 352 -27.89 -4.11 -2.91
CA THR A 352 -28.42 -5.47 -2.74
C THR A 352 -27.40 -6.46 -3.26
N LEU A 353 -26.74 -7.19 -2.36
CA LEU A 353 -25.71 -8.15 -2.68
C LEU A 353 -26.25 -9.57 -2.67
N THR A 354 -25.73 -10.42 -3.56
CA THR A 354 -25.86 -11.88 -3.48
C THR A 354 -24.48 -12.46 -3.24
N TRP A 355 -24.42 -13.49 -2.37
CA TRP A 355 -23.19 -14.10 -1.93
C TRP A 355 -23.09 -15.56 -2.36
N SER A 356 -21.90 -16.02 -2.65
CA SER A 356 -21.62 -17.41 -2.98
C SER A 356 -20.27 -17.87 -2.41
N SER A 357 -20.19 -19.18 -2.11
CA SER A 357 -18.95 -19.88 -1.75
C SER A 357 -18.65 -20.89 -2.85
N SER A 358 -17.39 -20.97 -3.26
CA SER A 358 -16.92 -21.95 -4.25
C SER A 358 -16.98 -23.39 -3.71
N ASP A 359 -16.85 -23.56 -2.38
CA ASP A 359 -17.00 -24.85 -1.69
C ASP A 359 -17.78 -24.69 -0.37
N PRO A 360 -19.11 -24.86 -0.40
CA PRO A 360 -19.94 -24.79 0.79
C PRO A 360 -19.66 -25.87 1.83
N SER A 361 -18.92 -26.94 1.49
CA SER A 361 -18.49 -27.95 2.45
C SER A 361 -17.32 -27.48 3.33
N VAL A 362 -16.58 -26.47 2.86
CA VAL A 362 -15.51 -25.80 3.61
C VAL A 362 -16.07 -24.63 4.41
N ALA A 363 -16.78 -23.70 3.75
CA ALA A 363 -17.48 -22.61 4.44
C ALA A 363 -18.71 -22.16 3.67
N THR A 364 -19.73 -21.71 4.37
CA THR A 364 -20.93 -21.08 3.83
C THR A 364 -20.93 -19.59 4.11
N VAL A 365 -21.64 -18.81 3.31
CA VAL A 365 -21.83 -17.37 3.51
C VAL A 365 -23.33 -17.03 3.50
N ASP A 366 -23.76 -16.16 4.39
CA ASP A 366 -25.15 -15.68 4.43
C ASP A 366 -25.33 -14.37 3.65
N ASP A 367 -26.57 -13.88 3.54
CA ASP A 367 -26.94 -12.65 2.85
C ASP A 367 -26.39 -11.35 3.49
N ARG A 368 -25.81 -11.45 4.69
CA ARG A 368 -25.15 -10.34 5.38
C ARG A 368 -23.63 -10.37 5.27
N GLY A 369 -23.07 -11.36 4.57
CA GLY A 369 -21.63 -11.56 4.46
C GLY A 369 -20.98 -12.25 5.65
N ILE A 370 -21.78 -12.96 6.50
CA ILE A 370 -21.24 -13.76 7.58
C ILE A 370 -20.83 -15.12 7.00
N VAL A 371 -19.54 -15.40 7.06
CA VAL A 371 -18.94 -16.67 6.62
C VAL A 371 -18.81 -17.60 7.81
N SER A 372 -19.35 -18.80 7.69
CA SER A 372 -19.31 -19.86 8.72
C SER A 372 -18.45 -21.03 8.26
N GLY A 373 -17.46 -21.42 9.05
CA GLY A 373 -16.59 -22.56 8.78
C GLY A 373 -17.33 -23.89 9.03
N ILE A 374 -17.32 -24.77 8.03
CA ILE A 374 -17.99 -26.08 8.07
C ILE A 374 -16.95 -27.20 8.15
N GLY A 375 -16.03 -27.25 7.22
CA GLY A 375 -14.94 -28.23 7.12
C GLY A 375 -13.62 -27.56 6.90
N THR A 376 -12.53 -28.24 7.21
CA THR A 376 -11.17 -27.70 7.00
C THR A 376 -10.83 -27.59 5.52
N GLY A 377 -10.16 -26.52 5.11
CA GLY A 377 -9.78 -26.28 3.73
C GLY A 377 -9.76 -24.81 3.37
N LYS A 378 -9.83 -24.55 2.07
CA LYS A 378 -9.87 -23.21 1.49
C LYS A 378 -11.07 -23.10 0.57
N THR A 379 -11.75 -21.99 0.58
CA THR A 379 -12.85 -21.67 -0.32
C THR A 379 -12.82 -20.21 -0.69
N ASP A 380 -13.30 -19.85 -1.87
CA ASP A 380 -13.40 -18.49 -2.34
C ASP A 380 -14.82 -17.98 -2.13
N ILE A 381 -14.96 -16.82 -1.51
CA ILE A 381 -16.22 -16.12 -1.32
C ILE A 381 -16.32 -15.00 -2.34
N VAL A 382 -17.45 -14.91 -3.01
CA VAL A 382 -17.74 -13.88 -4.02
C VAL A 382 -19.07 -13.20 -3.68
N ALA A 383 -19.09 -11.88 -3.79
CA ALA A 383 -20.31 -11.08 -3.78
C ALA A 383 -20.65 -10.61 -5.20
N THR A 384 -21.93 -10.55 -5.53
CA THR A 384 -22.41 -10.05 -6.83
C THR A 384 -23.45 -8.93 -6.61
N TRP A 385 -23.31 -7.86 -7.36
CA TRP A 385 -24.18 -6.69 -7.38
C TRP A 385 -24.40 -6.23 -8.82
N ASP A 386 -25.65 -6.08 -9.21
CA ASP A 386 -26.05 -5.58 -10.55
C ASP A 386 -25.32 -6.27 -11.72
N GLY A 387 -25.15 -7.60 -11.58
CA GLY A 387 -24.48 -8.44 -12.59
C GLY A 387 -22.93 -8.40 -12.55
N VAL A 388 -22.33 -7.58 -11.70
CA VAL A 388 -20.88 -7.51 -11.50
C VAL A 388 -20.50 -8.31 -10.27
N SER A 389 -19.47 -9.15 -10.38
CA SER A 389 -18.93 -9.94 -9.27
C SER A 389 -17.67 -9.29 -8.72
N SER A 390 -17.47 -9.46 -7.41
CA SER A 390 -16.20 -9.10 -6.77
C SER A 390 -15.08 -10.04 -7.23
N GLU A 391 -13.83 -9.63 -7.00
CA GLU A 391 -12.71 -10.56 -6.95
C GLU A 391 -12.98 -11.65 -5.89
N PRO A 392 -12.56 -12.90 -6.15
CA PRO A 392 -12.69 -13.98 -5.18
C PRO A 392 -11.86 -13.69 -3.92
N LEU A 393 -12.50 -13.73 -2.76
CA LEU A 393 -11.84 -13.61 -1.47
C LEU A 393 -11.64 -14.99 -0.86
N GLN A 394 -10.39 -15.45 -0.78
CA GLN A 394 -10.07 -16.74 -0.21
C GLN A 394 -10.20 -16.73 1.31
N ILE A 395 -11.01 -17.66 1.84
CA ILE A 395 -11.13 -17.94 3.27
C ILE A 395 -10.52 -19.31 3.56
N THR A 396 -9.70 -19.38 4.59
CA THR A 396 -9.11 -20.63 5.09
C THR A 396 -9.84 -21.06 6.36
N VAL A 397 -10.33 -22.30 6.38
CA VAL A 397 -10.90 -22.90 7.57
C VAL A 397 -9.89 -23.89 8.15
N THR A 398 -9.46 -23.64 9.39
CA THR A 398 -8.48 -24.45 10.08
C THR A 398 -9.17 -25.43 11.05
N GLU A 399 -8.49 -26.54 11.36
CA GLU A 399 -8.93 -27.49 12.35
C GLU A 399 -8.87 -26.83 13.75
N ALA A 400 -9.90 -27.08 14.55
CA ALA A 400 -9.95 -26.61 15.93
C ALA A 400 -10.19 -27.78 16.88
N THR A 401 -9.77 -27.63 18.13
CA THR A 401 -10.02 -28.59 19.20
C THR A 401 -10.49 -27.89 20.45
N ASP A 402 -11.25 -28.61 21.26
CA ASP A 402 -11.66 -28.16 22.57
C ASP A 402 -10.88 -28.93 23.64
N VAL A 403 -10.46 -28.24 24.68
CA VAL A 403 -9.80 -28.85 25.82
C VAL A 403 -10.63 -28.63 27.07
N SER A 404 -11.10 -29.72 27.66
CA SER A 404 -11.92 -29.66 28.89
C SER A 404 -11.09 -29.97 30.14
N VAL A 405 -11.43 -29.32 31.22
CA VAL A 405 -10.86 -29.60 32.54
C VAL A 405 -11.93 -29.65 33.61
N THR A 406 -11.82 -30.63 34.52
CA THR A 406 -12.62 -30.75 35.73
C THR A 406 -11.75 -30.87 36.95
N THR A 407 -12.24 -30.51 38.10
CA THR A 407 -11.53 -30.76 39.36
C THR A 407 -12.24 -31.83 40.22
N ARG A 408 -11.49 -32.68 40.85
CA ARG A 408 -11.96 -33.69 41.77
C ARG A 408 -11.25 -33.57 43.12
N TRP A 409 -12.04 -33.60 44.22
CA TRP A 409 -11.54 -33.48 45.57
C TRP A 409 -11.56 -34.84 46.28
N GLU A 410 -10.40 -35.32 46.70
CA GLU A 410 -10.21 -36.53 47.50
C GLU A 410 -9.81 -36.16 48.95
N ASP A 411 -10.75 -35.51 49.67
CA ASP A 411 -10.54 -34.91 50.99
C ASP A 411 -11.48 -35.48 52.07
N GLY A 412 -12.16 -36.61 51.78
CA GLY A 412 -13.12 -37.21 52.69
C GLY A 412 -14.40 -36.40 52.90
N GLY A 413 -14.71 -35.45 51.99
CA GLY A 413 -15.92 -34.62 52.02
C GLY A 413 -15.82 -33.41 52.95
N THR A 414 -14.63 -32.98 53.34
CA THR A 414 -14.41 -31.85 54.25
C THR A 414 -14.51 -30.51 53.52
N LEU A 415 -15.69 -30.12 53.05
CA LEU A 415 -15.99 -28.92 52.28
C LEU A 415 -15.44 -27.62 52.89
N ALA A 416 -15.45 -27.52 54.24
CA ALA A 416 -15.02 -26.31 54.94
C ALA A 416 -13.50 -25.99 54.78
N CYS A 417 -12.70 -26.93 54.31
CA CYS A 417 -11.24 -26.76 54.09
C CYS A 417 -10.90 -26.48 52.64
N ARG A 418 -11.84 -26.58 51.72
CA ARG A 418 -11.59 -26.27 50.31
C ARG A 418 -11.51 -24.78 50.11
N PRO A 419 -10.56 -24.30 49.26
CA PRO A 419 -10.56 -22.89 48.86
C PRO A 419 -11.83 -22.56 48.07
N ALA A 420 -12.18 -21.28 48.02
CA ALA A 420 -13.31 -20.81 47.21
C ALA A 420 -13.07 -21.02 45.72
N GLN A 421 -11.80 -20.94 45.29
CA GLN A 421 -11.36 -21.10 43.90
C GLN A 421 -9.99 -21.75 43.85
N VAL A 422 -9.67 -22.42 42.73
CA VAL A 422 -8.32 -22.88 42.35
C VAL A 422 -7.97 -22.29 41.01
N SER A 423 -6.69 -21.93 40.83
CA SER A 423 -6.19 -21.42 39.57
C SER A 423 -5.60 -22.56 38.73
N LEU A 424 -6.00 -22.62 37.47
CA LEU A 424 -5.48 -23.56 36.48
C LEU A 424 -4.97 -22.80 35.28
N GLN A 425 -3.93 -23.35 34.66
CA GLN A 425 -3.32 -22.81 33.46
C GLN A 425 -3.46 -23.81 32.33
N LEU A 426 -3.90 -23.36 31.16
CA LEU A 426 -3.77 -24.07 29.91
C LEU A 426 -2.36 -23.79 29.35
N MET A 427 -1.63 -24.83 29.04
CA MET A 427 -0.30 -24.78 28.46
C MET A 427 -0.40 -25.13 26.97
N SER A 428 0.27 -24.38 26.11
CA SER A 428 0.44 -24.65 24.68
C SER A 428 1.94 -24.87 24.42
N ASN A 429 2.32 -26.08 24.00
CA ASN A 429 3.71 -26.45 23.78
C ASN A 429 4.63 -26.14 24.99
N GLY A 430 4.10 -26.30 26.22
CA GLY A 430 4.80 -26.07 27.47
C GLY A 430 4.89 -24.61 27.91
N LEU A 431 4.25 -23.68 27.21
CA LEU A 431 4.14 -22.27 27.59
C LEU A 431 2.71 -21.97 28.05
N GLU A 432 2.56 -21.07 29.02
CA GLU A 432 1.24 -20.61 29.46
C GLU A 432 0.51 -19.95 28.29
N TYR A 433 -0.68 -20.49 27.97
CA TYR A 433 -1.55 -19.97 26.92
C TYR A 433 -2.69 -19.14 27.53
N ASP A 434 -3.36 -19.70 28.55
CA ASP A 434 -4.47 -19.05 29.23
C ASP A 434 -4.52 -19.50 30.69
N SER A 435 -5.19 -18.73 31.55
CA SER A 435 -5.39 -19.09 32.96
C SER A 435 -6.81 -18.79 33.44
N ILE A 436 -7.38 -19.68 34.22
CA ILE A 436 -8.72 -19.60 34.74
C ILE A 436 -8.77 -19.89 36.23
N ALA A 437 -9.81 -19.38 36.90
CA ALA A 437 -10.16 -19.74 38.25
C ALA A 437 -11.41 -20.58 38.24
N LEU A 438 -11.35 -21.78 38.87
CA LEU A 438 -12.48 -22.68 39.03
C LEU A 438 -12.97 -22.66 40.47
N GLY A 439 -14.28 -22.58 40.63
CA GLY A 439 -14.96 -22.56 41.91
C GLY A 439 -16.38 -23.19 41.85
N THR A 440 -17.18 -22.93 42.85
CA THR A 440 -18.57 -23.42 42.89
C THR A 440 -19.46 -22.79 41.83
N ASP A 441 -19.17 -21.59 41.42
CA ASP A 441 -19.84 -20.83 40.36
C ASP A 441 -19.60 -21.41 38.96
N THR A 442 -18.43 -22.02 38.72
CA THR A 442 -18.08 -22.72 37.50
C THR A 442 -18.38 -24.22 37.57
N GLU A 443 -19.00 -24.71 38.65
CA GLU A 443 -19.18 -26.14 38.91
C GLU A 443 -17.84 -26.93 38.88
N TRP A 444 -16.72 -26.23 39.14
CA TRP A 444 -15.37 -26.79 39.15
C TRP A 444 -14.93 -27.39 37.83
N ARG A 445 -15.42 -26.82 36.70
CA ARG A 445 -15.10 -27.26 35.33
C ARG A 445 -14.98 -26.08 34.38
N HIS A 446 -14.25 -26.31 33.29
CA HIS A 446 -14.13 -25.37 32.19
C HIS A 446 -13.86 -26.11 30.89
N VAL A 447 -14.18 -25.46 29.76
CA VAL A 447 -13.81 -25.91 28.43
C VAL A 447 -13.21 -24.73 27.67
N TRP A 448 -11.95 -24.83 27.28
CA TRP A 448 -11.37 -23.96 26.30
C TRP A 448 -11.80 -24.44 24.92
N VAL A 449 -12.47 -23.59 24.19
CA VAL A 449 -13.06 -23.93 22.89
C VAL A 449 -12.28 -23.29 21.74
N LEU A 450 -12.37 -23.89 20.56
CA LEU A 450 -11.79 -23.36 19.32
C LEU A 450 -10.28 -23.09 19.44
N LEU A 451 -9.55 -23.99 20.02
CA LEU A 451 -8.09 -23.93 20.09
C LEU A 451 -7.48 -24.41 18.78
N ASP A 452 -6.41 -23.76 18.34
CA ASP A 452 -5.68 -24.17 17.14
C ASP A 452 -5.02 -25.54 17.34
N VAL A 453 -5.15 -26.41 16.34
CA VAL A 453 -4.51 -27.74 16.35
C VAL A 453 -3.07 -27.66 15.83
N ARG A 454 -2.74 -26.61 15.06
CA ARG A 454 -1.43 -26.38 14.46
C ARG A 454 -1.00 -24.93 14.68
N ASP A 455 0.31 -24.72 14.81
CA ASP A 455 0.88 -23.39 14.85
C ASP A 455 1.00 -22.76 13.44
N SER A 456 1.49 -21.52 13.36
CA SER A 456 1.66 -20.77 12.11
C SER A 456 2.64 -21.43 11.12
N SER A 457 3.49 -22.37 11.59
CA SER A 457 4.39 -23.17 10.75
C SER A 457 3.78 -24.51 10.32
N GLY A 458 2.53 -24.79 10.74
CA GLY A 458 1.81 -26.03 10.46
C GLY A 458 2.17 -27.20 11.39
N MET A 459 2.97 -26.96 12.44
CA MET A 459 3.33 -28.01 13.42
C MET A 459 2.19 -28.21 14.42
N PRO A 460 1.94 -29.48 14.85
CA PRO A 460 0.91 -29.77 15.84
C PRO A 460 1.17 -29.05 17.17
N ILE A 461 0.13 -28.49 17.75
CA ILE A 461 0.15 -27.90 19.10
C ILE A 461 -0.23 -28.97 20.11
N THR A 462 0.55 -29.08 21.18
CA THR A 462 0.27 -29.93 22.32
C THR A 462 -0.30 -29.09 23.45
N TYR A 463 -1.52 -29.41 23.89
CA TYR A 463 -2.13 -28.77 25.04
C TYR A 463 -1.99 -29.62 26.29
N ASP A 464 -1.72 -28.96 27.42
CA ASP A 464 -1.62 -29.56 28.74
C ASP A 464 -2.25 -28.61 29.78
N VAL A 465 -2.54 -29.11 30.97
CA VAL A 465 -3.06 -28.32 32.07
C VAL A 465 -2.09 -28.34 33.24
N SER A 466 -1.77 -27.14 33.75
CA SER A 466 -1.00 -26.96 34.98
C SER A 466 -1.89 -26.48 36.10
N ALA A 467 -1.69 -26.99 37.31
CA ALA A 467 -2.47 -26.67 38.48
C ALA A 467 -1.58 -26.43 39.69
N GLU A 468 -1.81 -25.33 40.40
CA GLU A 468 -1.17 -25.11 41.70
C GLU A 468 -1.96 -25.81 42.82
N ALA A 469 -1.24 -26.43 43.74
CA ALA A 469 -1.85 -27.04 44.92
C ALA A 469 -2.18 -25.97 45.95
N PRO A 470 -3.45 -25.84 46.36
CA PRO A 470 -3.81 -24.93 47.44
C PRO A 470 -3.24 -25.42 48.78
N SER A 471 -3.13 -24.52 49.74
CA SER A 471 -2.59 -24.84 51.07
C SER A 471 -3.27 -26.05 51.72
N GLY A 472 -2.49 -27.04 52.12
CA GLY A 472 -2.96 -28.28 52.75
C GLY A 472 -3.44 -29.36 51.77
N TYR A 473 -3.17 -29.17 50.47
CA TYR A 473 -3.49 -30.14 49.42
C TYR A 473 -2.29 -30.40 48.52
N THR A 474 -2.32 -31.53 47.84
CA THR A 474 -1.49 -31.84 46.68
C THR A 474 -2.35 -31.83 45.43
N ALA A 475 -1.84 -31.42 44.28
CA ALA A 475 -2.52 -31.45 43.01
C ALA A 475 -1.88 -32.49 42.09
N GLU A 476 -2.70 -33.28 41.41
CA GLU A 476 -2.28 -34.23 40.38
C GLU A 476 -3.17 -34.02 39.14
N VAL A 477 -2.56 -33.78 37.97
CA VAL A 477 -3.29 -33.65 36.71
C VAL A 477 -3.31 -35.00 36.01
N GLN A 478 -4.48 -35.47 35.63
CA GLN A 478 -4.74 -36.74 34.96
C GLN A 478 -5.49 -36.47 33.65
N GLY A 479 -5.31 -37.32 32.61
CA GLY A 479 -5.97 -37.21 31.32
C GLY A 479 -5.09 -36.60 30.25
N ASN A 480 -5.68 -36.16 29.16
CA ASN A 480 -5.02 -35.55 28.02
C ASN A 480 -5.97 -34.58 27.30
N ALA A 481 -5.48 -33.84 26.32
CA ALA A 481 -6.26 -32.82 25.63
C ALA A 481 -7.48 -33.38 24.88
N SER A 482 -7.41 -34.62 24.35
CA SER A 482 -8.51 -35.21 23.57
C SER A 482 -9.61 -35.84 24.45
N GLU A 483 -9.26 -36.31 25.62
CA GLU A 483 -10.22 -36.94 26.55
C GLU A 483 -10.68 -35.99 27.67
N GLY A 484 -10.00 -34.87 27.80
CA GLY A 484 -10.16 -33.91 28.89
C GLY A 484 -9.22 -34.18 30.06
N PHE A 485 -8.97 -33.14 30.85
CA PHE A 485 -8.14 -33.21 32.04
C PHE A 485 -8.98 -33.29 33.32
N THR A 486 -8.47 -34.00 34.30
CA THR A 486 -8.99 -34.00 35.65
C THR A 486 -7.88 -33.62 36.64
N VAL A 487 -8.06 -32.52 37.34
CA VAL A 487 -7.18 -32.12 38.43
C VAL A 487 -7.68 -32.71 39.74
N VAL A 488 -6.90 -33.62 40.31
CA VAL A 488 -7.25 -34.30 41.58
C VAL A 488 -6.52 -33.62 42.72
N TYR A 489 -7.27 -33.03 43.62
CA TYR A 489 -6.75 -32.44 44.86
C TYR A 489 -6.92 -33.43 46.03
N ARG A 490 -5.78 -33.85 46.61
CA ARG A 490 -5.72 -34.73 47.78
C ARG A 490 -5.23 -33.94 48.98
N ARG A 491 -5.82 -34.23 50.11
CA ARG A 491 -5.36 -33.63 51.38
C ARG A 491 -3.94 -34.11 51.68
N ALA A 492 -3.03 -33.16 51.98
CA ALA A 492 -1.64 -33.41 52.28
C ALA A 492 -1.46 -33.99 53.68
#